data_f6478d3d5464dbd79937874ba41cc752
#
_entry.id   f6478d3d5464dbd79937874ba41cc752
#
_cell.length_a   1.000
_cell.length_b   1.000
_cell.length_c   1.000
_cell.angle_alpha   90.00
_cell.angle_beta   90.00
_cell.angle_gamma   90.00
#
_symmetry.space_group_name_H-M   'P 1'
#
loop_
_entity.id
_entity.type
_entity.pdbx_description
1 polymer ?
#
loop_
_entity_poly.entity_id
_entity_poly.type
_entity_poly.pdbx_seq_one_letter_code
_entity_poly.pdbx_strand_id
1 'polypeptide(L)'
;MDIVERFINYTKFNTTTNKENGLEGIMPSNPTEYELAKFIKDELSSLGIKDIILQDNAILIAKIPANCENAPSIAFFAHLDTSSEQKNDTKAKIVKYTGGDICLNEEQGIYLKFSDNPELKKYVGDDIVVTDGTSLLGADDKAAIASIVNMASFFMQNPDVKHGKIVICFVPDEEQGLLGAKALDVNLLGADFGYCLDCCEIGELIYENWNAADCTVVFKGVSAHPMNAKGKLVNSLLLAHKFISLLPGGEVPECTEGKEGYFWVKELSGNSAKTTLKIDIREFDEPKFQKRLEFLSDMANSFNKIYGDRCEITLKTRYENVFKFLKDENSLPIKLAKDAFSELNITPNIKPMRGGYDGAAISAKGVPTLNLFTGGNNFHSVFEYLPVSSLKASSEVIKKIVINAAK
;
A
#
# COMPACT_ATOMS: atom_id res chain seq x y z
N MET A 1 22.37 -11.28 12.95
CA MET A 1 21.84 -11.47 11.58
C MET A 1 21.99 -10.15 10.87
N ASP A 2 22.56 -10.12 9.67
CA ASP A 2 22.59 -8.91 8.87
C ASP A 2 21.26 -8.69 8.13
N ILE A 3 21.10 -7.50 7.53
CA ILE A 3 19.81 -7.11 6.92
C ILE A 3 19.45 -7.99 5.70
N VAL A 4 20.43 -8.43 4.91
CA VAL A 4 20.21 -9.25 3.71
C VAL A 4 19.82 -10.67 4.10
N GLU A 5 20.53 -11.24 5.07
CA GLU A 5 20.22 -12.55 5.64
C GLU A 5 18.81 -12.56 6.26
N ARG A 6 18.45 -11.48 6.97
CA ARG A 6 17.12 -11.27 7.55
C ARG A 6 16.05 -11.27 6.47
N PHE A 7 16.23 -10.46 5.42
CA PHE A 7 15.31 -10.38 4.29
C PHE A 7 15.12 -11.77 3.64
N ILE A 8 16.21 -12.46 3.29
CA ILE A 8 16.15 -13.80 2.67
C ILE A 8 15.42 -14.81 3.58
N ASN A 9 15.57 -14.72 4.91
CA ASN A 9 14.83 -15.59 5.81
C ASN A 9 13.33 -15.30 5.81
N TYR A 10 12.93 -14.05 5.71
CA TYR A 10 11.50 -13.68 5.64
C TYR A 10 10.87 -14.12 4.30
N THR A 11 11.61 -14.10 3.19
CA THR A 11 11.08 -14.55 1.89
C THR A 11 10.77 -16.06 1.85
N LYS A 12 11.26 -16.87 2.79
CA LYS A 12 10.94 -18.30 2.89
C LYS A 12 9.50 -18.57 3.33
N PHE A 13 8.82 -17.60 3.93
CA PHE A 13 7.41 -17.70 4.28
C PHE A 13 6.55 -17.35 3.07
N ASN A 14 5.72 -18.28 2.61
CA ASN A 14 4.74 -18.01 1.58
C ASN A 14 3.51 -17.31 2.17
N THR A 15 3.53 -15.99 2.17
CA THR A 15 2.46 -15.14 2.73
C THR A 15 1.57 -14.55 1.64
N THR A 16 1.40 -15.25 0.52
CA THR A 16 0.49 -14.79 -0.56
C THR A 16 -0.92 -14.59 -0.02
N THR A 17 -1.45 -13.39 -0.19
CA THR A 17 -2.80 -13.04 0.24
C THR A 17 -3.86 -13.96 -0.39
N ASN A 18 -4.85 -14.39 0.38
CA ASN A 18 -5.97 -15.23 -0.10
C ASN A 18 -7.25 -14.40 -0.23
N LYS A 19 -7.57 -14.05 -1.49
CA LYS A 19 -8.72 -13.18 -1.78
C LYS A 19 -10.06 -13.75 -1.31
N GLU A 20 -10.24 -15.07 -1.37
CA GLU A 20 -11.49 -15.72 -0.96
C GLU A 20 -11.68 -15.60 0.55
N ASN A 21 -10.66 -15.97 1.34
CA ASN A 21 -10.66 -15.83 2.79
C ASN A 21 -10.89 -14.37 3.24
N GLY A 22 -10.22 -13.42 2.60
CA GLY A 22 -10.40 -12.00 2.93
C GLY A 22 -11.81 -11.47 2.63
N LEU A 23 -12.45 -11.93 1.55
CA LEU A 23 -13.84 -11.60 1.25
C LEU A 23 -14.81 -12.20 2.28
N GLU A 24 -14.47 -13.33 2.89
CA GLU A 24 -15.22 -13.96 3.99
C GLU A 24 -14.93 -13.32 5.36
N GLY A 25 -14.01 -12.35 5.42
CA GLY A 25 -13.62 -11.66 6.65
C GLY A 25 -12.65 -12.44 7.54
N ILE A 26 -11.98 -13.46 6.98
CA ILE A 26 -10.92 -14.22 7.67
C ILE A 26 -9.62 -13.41 7.62
N MET A 27 -9.02 -13.16 8.78
CA MET A 27 -7.76 -12.41 8.92
C MET A 27 -6.86 -13.07 9.98
N PRO A 28 -5.57 -13.37 9.65
CA PRO A 28 -4.96 -13.17 8.33
C PRO A 28 -5.60 -14.08 7.28
N SER A 29 -5.65 -13.62 6.03
CA SER A 29 -6.24 -14.40 4.94
C SER A 29 -5.42 -15.65 4.62
N ASN A 30 -4.10 -15.58 4.83
CA ASN A 30 -3.17 -16.70 4.76
C ASN A 30 -2.56 -16.95 6.15
N PRO A 31 -2.75 -18.13 6.76
CA PRO A 31 -2.20 -18.45 8.08
C PRO A 31 -0.68 -18.29 8.19
N THR A 32 0.07 -18.38 7.08
CA THR A 32 1.53 -18.22 7.07
C THR A 32 1.96 -16.79 7.42
N GLU A 33 1.08 -15.80 7.28
CA GLU A 33 1.33 -14.43 7.78
C GLU A 33 1.49 -14.42 9.31
N TYR A 34 0.66 -15.18 10.02
CA TYR A 34 0.80 -15.33 11.47
C TYR A 34 2.10 -16.06 11.84
N GLU A 35 2.51 -17.05 11.05
CA GLU A 35 3.78 -17.76 11.28
C GLU A 35 4.98 -16.82 11.09
N LEU A 36 4.95 -15.96 10.03
CA LEU A 36 5.95 -14.92 9.82
C LEU A 36 5.95 -13.92 10.98
N ALA A 37 4.78 -13.40 11.37
CA ALA A 37 4.67 -12.47 12.50
C ALA A 37 5.22 -13.07 13.80
N LYS A 38 4.98 -14.36 14.05
CA LYS A 38 5.55 -15.09 15.20
C LYS A 38 7.07 -15.20 15.10
N PHE A 39 7.60 -15.53 13.94
CA PHE A 39 9.06 -15.58 13.70
C PHE A 39 9.71 -14.23 13.99
N ILE A 40 9.12 -13.13 13.51
CA ILE A 40 9.60 -11.76 13.74
C ILE A 40 9.49 -11.39 15.23
N LYS A 41 8.37 -11.75 15.90
CA LYS A 41 8.22 -11.56 17.35
C LYS A 41 9.35 -12.22 18.13
N ASP A 42 9.69 -13.47 17.80
CA ASP A 42 10.75 -14.21 18.47
C ASP A 42 12.12 -13.54 18.22
N GLU A 43 12.37 -13.03 17.00
CA GLU A 43 13.58 -12.26 16.69
C GLU A 43 13.64 -10.96 17.50
N LEU A 44 12.57 -10.16 17.52
CA LEU A 44 12.50 -8.90 18.30
C LEU A 44 12.70 -9.19 19.81
N SER A 45 12.13 -10.28 20.32
CA SER A 45 12.34 -10.71 21.70
C SER A 45 13.80 -11.06 21.96
N SER A 46 14.47 -11.72 21.02
CA SER A 46 15.90 -12.07 21.12
C SER A 46 16.82 -10.85 21.14
N LEU A 47 16.39 -9.74 20.52
CA LEU A 47 17.07 -8.45 20.59
C LEU A 47 16.90 -7.73 21.93
N GLY A 48 16.06 -8.25 22.82
CA GLY A 48 15.79 -7.71 24.16
C GLY A 48 14.58 -6.78 24.24
N ILE A 49 13.78 -6.66 23.19
CA ILE A 49 12.52 -5.90 23.21
C ILE A 49 11.49 -6.70 24.03
N LYS A 50 10.89 -6.06 25.04
CA LYS A 50 10.00 -6.72 26.01
C LYS A 50 8.52 -6.42 25.80
N ASP A 51 8.20 -5.22 25.29
CA ASP A 51 6.82 -4.80 25.04
C ASP A 51 6.44 -5.21 23.62
N ILE A 52 5.93 -6.44 23.47
CA ILE A 52 5.55 -7.02 22.19
C ILE A 52 4.15 -7.64 22.31
N ILE A 53 3.27 -7.26 21.42
CA ILE A 53 1.90 -7.78 21.28
C ILE A 53 1.80 -8.46 19.91
N LEU A 54 1.41 -9.73 19.88
CA LEU A 54 0.99 -10.43 18.67
C LEU A 54 -0.47 -10.82 18.85
N GLN A 55 -1.34 -10.25 18.01
CA GLN A 55 -2.77 -10.53 18.02
C GLN A 55 -3.11 -11.78 17.18
N ASP A 56 -4.26 -12.39 17.41
CA ASP A 56 -4.70 -13.59 16.69
C ASP A 56 -4.88 -13.36 15.18
N ASN A 57 -5.13 -12.11 14.78
CA ASN A 57 -5.20 -11.68 13.39
C ASN A 57 -3.85 -11.31 12.77
N ALA A 58 -2.74 -11.74 13.34
CA ALA A 58 -1.36 -11.50 12.92
C ALA A 58 -0.86 -10.05 13.05
N ILE A 59 -1.62 -9.10 13.59
CA ILE A 59 -1.08 -7.77 13.87
C ILE A 59 -0.02 -7.88 14.96
N LEU A 60 1.21 -7.49 14.64
CA LEU A 60 2.36 -7.50 15.53
C LEU A 60 2.77 -6.07 15.89
N ILE A 61 2.76 -5.75 17.18
CA ILE A 61 3.19 -4.44 17.69
C ILE A 61 4.35 -4.66 18.66
N ALA A 62 5.46 -3.95 18.47
CA ALA A 62 6.58 -3.94 19.41
C ALA A 62 7.01 -2.51 19.73
N LYS A 63 7.48 -2.27 20.96
CA LYS A 63 7.84 -0.92 21.41
C LYS A 63 9.20 -0.91 22.08
N ILE A 64 10.02 0.08 21.70
CA ILE A 64 11.27 0.43 22.37
C ILE A 64 10.99 1.74 23.13
N PRO A 65 11.11 1.75 24.47
CA PRO A 65 10.82 2.94 25.27
C PRO A 65 11.81 4.06 24.96
N ALA A 66 11.35 5.31 25.04
CA ALA A 66 12.21 6.48 24.89
C ALA A 66 13.36 6.46 25.93
N ASN A 67 14.55 6.92 25.53
CA ASN A 67 15.69 7.14 26.40
C ASN A 67 16.09 8.63 26.52
N CYS A 68 15.25 9.54 26.00
CA CYS A 68 15.38 10.99 26.18
C CYS A 68 14.00 11.64 26.33
N GLU A 69 13.97 12.85 26.88
CA GLU A 69 12.76 13.65 27.03
C GLU A 69 12.46 14.46 25.76
N ASN A 70 11.20 14.84 25.57
CA ASN A 70 10.73 15.75 24.52
C ASN A 70 10.91 15.27 23.06
N ALA A 71 11.33 14.04 22.83
CA ALA A 71 11.35 13.45 21.49
C ALA A 71 9.99 12.82 21.14
N PRO A 72 9.51 12.98 19.91
CA PRO A 72 8.23 12.38 19.49
C PRO A 72 8.29 10.85 19.50
N SER A 73 7.12 10.25 19.63
CA SER A 73 6.92 8.82 19.46
C SER A 73 6.66 8.51 17.98
N ILE A 74 7.49 7.69 17.36
CA ILE A 74 7.44 7.41 15.94
C ILE A 74 7.09 5.95 15.69
N ALA A 75 6.10 5.68 14.84
CA ALA A 75 5.75 4.35 14.40
C ALA A 75 6.30 4.03 13.02
N PHE A 76 6.73 2.78 12.82
CA PHE A 76 7.16 2.23 11.53
C PHE A 76 6.30 1.04 11.18
N PHE A 77 5.80 1.03 9.94
CA PHE A 77 4.83 0.05 9.46
C PHE A 77 5.35 -0.68 8.23
N ALA A 78 5.01 -1.96 8.14
CA ALA A 78 5.16 -2.79 6.95
C ALA A 78 4.05 -3.85 6.95
N HIS A 79 3.73 -4.40 5.76
CA HIS A 79 2.77 -5.48 5.70
C HIS A 79 3.43 -6.86 5.61
N LEU A 80 2.69 -7.90 6.06
CA LEU A 80 3.19 -9.27 6.17
C LEU A 80 2.91 -10.08 4.91
N ASP A 81 1.81 -9.78 4.22
CA ASP A 81 1.37 -10.48 3.04
C ASP A 81 2.19 -10.09 1.80
N THR A 82 1.99 -10.82 0.74
CA THR A 82 2.50 -10.54 -0.59
C THR A 82 1.38 -10.67 -1.60
N SER A 83 1.50 -9.96 -2.74
CA SER A 83 0.50 -9.97 -3.80
C SER A 83 0.16 -11.39 -4.29
N SER A 84 -1.12 -11.60 -4.63
CA SER A 84 -1.60 -12.84 -5.24
C SER A 84 -1.49 -12.87 -6.77
N GLU A 85 -0.86 -11.88 -7.38
CA GLU A 85 -0.73 -11.78 -8.84
C GLU A 85 0.23 -12.81 -9.41
N GLN A 86 1.20 -13.26 -8.61
CA GLN A 86 2.19 -14.26 -8.97
C GLN A 86 2.31 -15.33 -7.87
N LYS A 87 2.94 -16.47 -8.19
CA LYS A 87 3.30 -17.47 -7.19
C LYS A 87 4.33 -16.89 -6.22
N ASN A 88 4.31 -17.35 -4.98
CA ASN A 88 5.25 -16.96 -3.93
C ASN A 88 5.93 -18.21 -3.32
N ASP A 89 6.55 -19.03 -4.17
CA ASP A 89 7.47 -20.10 -3.78
C ASP A 89 8.90 -19.58 -4.02
N THR A 90 9.30 -18.62 -3.19
CA THR A 90 10.47 -17.77 -3.43
C THR A 90 11.78 -18.55 -3.27
N LYS A 91 12.60 -18.51 -4.32
CA LYS A 91 13.98 -19.01 -4.33
C LYS A 91 14.95 -17.84 -4.47
N ALA A 92 15.05 -17.04 -3.40
CA ALA A 92 15.91 -15.87 -3.40
C ALA A 92 17.39 -16.23 -3.56
N LYS A 93 18.08 -15.52 -4.45
CA LYS A 93 19.54 -15.62 -4.65
C LYS A 93 20.15 -14.24 -4.78
N ILE A 94 21.43 -14.13 -4.40
CA ILE A 94 22.21 -12.90 -4.55
C ILE A 94 23.04 -13.02 -5.81
N VAL A 95 23.02 -11.98 -6.65
CA VAL A 95 23.79 -11.88 -7.88
C VAL A 95 24.65 -10.63 -7.82
N LYS A 96 25.96 -10.77 -8.07
CA LYS A 96 26.86 -9.63 -8.28
C LYS A 96 26.56 -9.02 -9.63
N TYR A 97 26.03 -7.78 -9.65
CA TYR A 97 25.65 -7.13 -10.89
C TYR A 97 26.81 -6.39 -11.53
N THR A 98 27.20 -6.80 -12.74
CA THR A 98 28.31 -6.19 -13.48
C THR A 98 27.89 -5.46 -14.75
N GLY A 99 26.56 -5.34 -14.96
CA GLY A 99 25.94 -4.72 -16.13
C GLY A 99 25.30 -5.75 -17.06
N GLY A 100 24.42 -5.29 -17.95
CA GLY A 100 23.67 -6.12 -18.89
C GLY A 100 22.50 -6.87 -18.26
N ASP A 101 22.08 -7.98 -18.87
CA ASP A 101 20.98 -8.80 -18.41
C ASP A 101 21.39 -9.69 -17.22
N ILE A 102 20.47 -9.93 -16.29
CA ILE A 102 20.68 -10.87 -15.19
C ILE A 102 19.99 -12.20 -15.53
N CYS A 103 20.74 -13.29 -15.58
CA CYS A 103 20.18 -14.62 -15.76
C CYS A 103 19.49 -15.08 -14.47
N LEU A 104 18.16 -15.18 -14.51
CA LEU A 104 17.34 -15.66 -13.39
C LEU A 104 17.26 -17.19 -13.42
N ASN A 105 17.08 -17.80 -14.59
CA ASN A 105 16.98 -19.25 -14.77
C ASN A 105 17.52 -19.63 -16.14
N GLU A 106 18.67 -20.28 -16.15
CA GLU A 106 19.32 -20.67 -17.37
C GLU A 106 18.59 -21.81 -18.12
N GLU A 107 18.05 -22.78 -17.38
CA GLU A 107 17.30 -23.91 -17.93
C GLU A 107 16.02 -23.49 -18.66
N GLN A 108 15.35 -22.46 -18.13
CA GLN A 108 14.11 -21.93 -18.71
C GLN A 108 14.35 -20.69 -19.60
N GLY A 109 15.58 -20.22 -19.73
CA GLY A 109 15.92 -19.04 -20.51
C GLY A 109 15.30 -17.74 -19.97
N ILE A 110 15.13 -17.62 -18.63
CA ILE A 110 14.51 -16.45 -18.00
C ILE A 110 15.60 -15.45 -17.61
N TYR A 111 15.45 -14.22 -18.10
CA TYR A 111 16.38 -13.12 -17.84
C TYR A 111 15.63 -11.86 -17.39
N LEU A 112 16.14 -11.18 -16.37
CA LEU A 112 15.81 -9.80 -16.08
C LEU A 112 16.60 -8.93 -17.06
N LYS A 113 15.91 -8.43 -18.10
CA LYS A 113 16.56 -7.74 -19.20
C LYS A 113 16.85 -6.29 -18.87
N PHE A 114 18.06 -5.84 -19.17
CA PHE A 114 18.44 -4.44 -19.03
C PHE A 114 17.63 -3.50 -19.94
N SER A 115 17.25 -3.96 -21.16
CA SER A 115 16.40 -3.18 -22.07
C SER A 115 15.06 -2.78 -21.46
N ASP A 116 14.52 -3.66 -20.63
CA ASP A 116 13.21 -3.49 -20.01
C ASP A 116 13.32 -2.80 -18.62
N ASN A 117 14.53 -2.76 -18.06
CA ASN A 117 14.85 -2.25 -16.72
C ASN A 117 16.11 -1.35 -16.77
N PRO A 118 16.08 -0.21 -17.45
CA PRO A 118 17.25 0.66 -17.64
C PRO A 118 17.80 1.25 -16.33
N GLU A 119 17.01 1.30 -15.26
CA GLU A 119 17.39 1.72 -13.91
C GLU A 119 18.43 0.79 -13.26
N LEU A 120 18.56 -0.46 -13.69
CA LEU A 120 19.64 -1.37 -13.29
C LEU A 120 21.02 -0.73 -13.45
N LYS A 121 21.17 0.23 -14.38
CA LYS A 121 22.43 0.99 -14.57
C LYS A 121 22.94 1.63 -13.28
N LYS A 122 22.03 2.04 -12.37
CA LYS A 122 22.37 2.66 -11.09
C LYS A 122 23.10 1.69 -10.15
N TYR A 123 22.95 0.38 -10.36
CA TYR A 123 23.39 -0.68 -9.45
C TYR A 123 24.56 -1.50 -9.97
N VAL A 124 25.26 -1.04 -11.03
CA VAL A 124 26.47 -1.70 -11.51
C VAL A 124 27.53 -1.73 -10.42
N GLY A 125 28.00 -2.91 -10.04
CA GLY A 125 28.94 -3.13 -8.94
C GLY A 125 28.27 -3.49 -7.61
N ASP A 126 26.94 -3.44 -7.51
CA ASP A 126 26.18 -3.85 -6.33
C ASP A 126 25.85 -5.35 -6.34
N ASP A 127 25.43 -5.86 -5.21
CA ASP A 127 24.78 -7.15 -5.09
C ASP A 127 23.26 -6.95 -5.20
N ILE A 128 22.60 -7.77 -6.01
CA ILE A 128 21.15 -7.71 -6.21
C ILE A 128 20.51 -9.01 -5.77
N VAL A 129 19.48 -8.95 -4.93
CA VAL A 129 18.66 -10.11 -4.60
C VAL A 129 17.58 -10.26 -5.64
N VAL A 130 17.48 -11.46 -6.23
CA VAL A 130 16.51 -11.85 -7.28
C VAL A 130 15.95 -13.23 -6.98
N THR A 131 14.89 -13.62 -7.70
CA THR A 131 14.39 -15.01 -7.73
C THR A 131 14.90 -15.77 -8.95
N ASP A 132 14.38 -16.98 -9.16
CA ASP A 132 14.58 -17.75 -10.38
C ASP A 132 13.62 -17.33 -11.53
N GLY A 133 12.85 -16.27 -11.36
CA GLY A 133 11.90 -15.75 -12.35
C GLY A 133 10.62 -16.57 -12.50
N THR A 134 10.33 -17.49 -11.57
CA THR A 134 9.09 -18.28 -11.57
C THR A 134 8.13 -17.92 -10.43
N SER A 135 8.57 -17.04 -9.52
CA SER A 135 7.81 -16.56 -8.36
C SER A 135 8.14 -15.11 -8.05
N LEU A 136 7.35 -14.47 -7.19
CA LEU A 136 7.72 -13.19 -6.56
C LEU A 136 9.00 -13.34 -5.73
N LEU A 137 9.72 -12.24 -5.57
CA LEU A 137 10.77 -12.12 -4.56
C LEU A 137 10.15 -11.84 -3.18
N GLY A 138 9.10 -11.02 -3.13
CA GLY A 138 8.44 -10.54 -1.91
C GLY A 138 9.24 -9.43 -1.23
N ALA A 139 9.95 -8.60 -1.99
CA ALA A 139 10.55 -7.37 -1.47
C ALA A 139 9.46 -6.41 -0.99
N ASP A 140 8.35 -6.42 -1.67
CA ASP A 140 7.05 -5.90 -1.25
C ASP A 140 6.34 -6.95 -0.38
N ASP A 141 6.32 -6.85 0.99
CA ASP A 141 6.92 -5.75 1.76
C ASP A 141 7.94 -6.28 2.80
N LYS A 142 8.51 -7.47 2.57
CA LYS A 142 9.48 -8.10 3.49
C LYS A 142 10.81 -7.34 3.57
N ALA A 143 11.12 -6.49 2.56
CA ALA A 143 12.26 -5.59 2.63
C ALA A 143 12.08 -4.50 3.69
N ALA A 144 10.86 -3.98 3.82
CA ALA A 144 10.50 -3.06 4.88
C ALA A 144 10.61 -3.71 6.26
N ILE A 145 10.05 -4.93 6.41
CA ILE A 145 10.15 -5.69 7.66
C ILE A 145 11.63 -5.84 8.06
N ALA A 146 12.50 -6.24 7.11
CA ALA A 146 13.93 -6.40 7.36
C ALA A 146 14.60 -5.06 7.75
N SER A 147 14.23 -3.95 7.10
CA SER A 147 14.75 -2.61 7.38
C SER A 147 14.36 -2.14 8.78
N ILE A 148 13.10 -2.32 9.17
CA ILE A 148 12.58 -1.92 10.48
C ILE A 148 13.20 -2.75 11.60
N VAL A 149 13.28 -4.08 11.44
CA VAL A 149 13.91 -4.96 12.44
C VAL A 149 15.43 -4.67 12.56
N ASN A 150 16.08 -4.32 11.43
CA ASN A 150 17.49 -3.91 11.44
C ASN A 150 17.71 -2.59 12.20
N MET A 151 16.85 -1.60 12.00
CA MET A 151 16.83 -0.36 12.78
C MET A 151 16.61 -0.64 14.27
N ALA A 152 15.65 -1.50 14.63
CA ALA A 152 15.41 -1.89 16.02
C ALA A 152 16.64 -2.55 16.66
N SER A 153 17.30 -3.46 15.92
CA SER A 153 18.54 -4.11 16.35
C SER A 153 19.64 -3.08 16.67
N PHE A 154 19.77 -2.03 15.84
CA PHE A 154 20.73 -0.95 16.08
C PHE A 154 20.46 -0.23 17.41
N PHE A 155 19.23 0.18 17.70
CA PHE A 155 18.92 0.90 18.95
C PHE A 155 19.06 0.00 20.18
N MET A 156 18.73 -1.27 20.08
CA MET A 156 18.92 -2.23 21.18
C MET A 156 20.41 -2.49 21.47
N GLN A 157 21.27 -2.44 20.46
CA GLN A 157 22.73 -2.62 20.63
C GLN A 157 23.46 -1.33 21.02
N ASN A 158 22.83 -0.17 20.85
CA ASN A 158 23.42 1.15 21.11
C ASN A 158 22.51 1.98 22.04
N PRO A 159 22.36 1.59 23.32
CA PRO A 159 21.40 2.21 24.24
C PRO A 159 21.73 3.67 24.60
N ASP A 160 22.93 4.13 24.31
CA ASP A 160 23.36 5.52 24.54
C ASP A 160 22.90 6.47 23.44
N VAL A 161 22.50 5.95 22.26
CA VAL A 161 21.97 6.75 21.16
C VAL A 161 20.59 7.28 21.55
N LYS A 162 20.42 8.61 21.60
CA LYS A 162 19.16 9.24 22.01
C LYS A 162 18.05 9.01 21.01
N HIS A 163 16.88 8.67 21.51
CA HIS A 163 15.66 8.46 20.72
C HIS A 163 14.38 8.61 21.56
N GLY A 164 13.31 9.04 20.91
CA GLY A 164 11.95 8.96 21.44
C GLY A 164 11.44 7.51 21.48
N LYS A 165 10.18 7.32 21.83
CA LYS A 165 9.57 5.99 21.74
C LYS A 165 9.51 5.53 20.28
N ILE A 166 10.02 4.33 20.01
CA ILE A 166 9.95 3.69 18.70
C ILE A 166 8.86 2.62 18.76
N VAL A 167 7.90 2.70 17.84
CA VAL A 167 6.84 1.70 17.69
C VAL A 167 7.04 0.99 16.37
N ILE A 168 7.01 -0.33 16.40
CA ILE A 168 7.08 -1.21 15.24
C ILE A 168 5.72 -1.87 15.11
N CYS A 169 5.12 -1.80 13.93
CA CYS A 169 3.83 -2.42 13.70
C CYS A 169 3.81 -3.11 12.34
N PHE A 170 3.59 -4.42 12.35
CA PHE A 170 3.39 -5.20 11.13
C PHE A 170 1.94 -5.65 11.05
N VAL A 171 1.34 -5.48 9.87
CA VAL A 171 -0.07 -5.77 9.64
C VAL A 171 -0.26 -6.78 8.51
N PRO A 172 -1.30 -7.63 8.54
CA PRO A 172 -1.61 -8.57 7.49
C PRO A 172 -2.47 -7.93 6.39
N ASP A 173 -2.59 -8.60 5.25
CA ASP A 173 -3.63 -8.36 4.24
C ASP A 173 -3.72 -6.92 3.69
N GLU A 174 -2.58 -6.27 3.45
CA GLU A 174 -2.53 -4.98 2.76
C GLU A 174 -3.07 -5.12 1.34
N GLU A 175 -2.59 -6.12 0.60
CA GLU A 175 -2.84 -6.38 -0.83
C GLU A 175 -4.31 -6.70 -1.16
N GLN A 176 -5.13 -6.87 -0.14
CA GLN A 176 -6.58 -7.04 -0.25
C GLN A 176 -7.37 -5.78 0.11
N GLY A 177 -6.73 -4.64 0.10
CA GLY A 177 -7.35 -3.35 0.36
C GLY A 177 -7.24 -2.90 1.80
N LEU A 178 -6.03 -3.01 2.37
CA LEU A 178 -5.63 -2.44 3.65
C LEU A 178 -6.40 -3.05 4.84
N LEU A 179 -6.67 -4.37 4.80
CA LEU A 179 -7.54 -5.00 5.81
C LEU A 179 -6.91 -4.94 7.20
N GLY A 180 -5.62 -5.26 7.32
CA GLY A 180 -4.89 -5.20 8.58
C GLY A 180 -4.81 -3.80 9.16
N ALA A 181 -4.45 -2.80 8.34
CA ALA A 181 -4.43 -1.41 8.76
C ALA A 181 -5.82 -0.90 9.19
N LYS A 182 -6.87 -1.35 8.51
CA LYS A 182 -8.27 -1.05 8.90
C LYS A 182 -8.68 -1.72 10.22
N ALA A 183 -8.17 -2.91 10.52
CA ALA A 183 -8.45 -3.63 11.76
C ALA A 183 -7.59 -3.14 12.94
N LEU A 184 -6.43 -2.52 12.68
CA LEU A 184 -5.50 -2.04 13.71
C LEU A 184 -6.17 -1.04 14.66
N ASP A 185 -6.10 -1.28 15.96
CA ASP A 185 -6.39 -0.27 16.98
C ASP A 185 -5.16 0.64 17.17
N VAL A 186 -5.20 1.84 16.59
CA VAL A 186 -4.10 2.80 16.66
C VAL A 186 -3.82 3.33 18.08
N ASN A 187 -4.77 3.21 19.02
CA ASN A 187 -4.54 3.58 20.41
C ASN A 187 -3.47 2.70 21.06
N LEU A 188 -3.31 1.47 20.60
CA LEU A 188 -2.25 0.56 21.07
C LEU A 188 -0.85 1.06 20.69
N LEU A 189 -0.71 1.89 19.67
CA LEU A 189 0.58 2.43 19.22
C LEU A 189 1.09 3.51 20.20
N GLY A 190 0.24 4.48 20.50
CA GLY A 190 0.62 5.67 21.24
C GLY A 190 1.77 6.41 20.52
N ALA A 191 1.68 6.55 19.22
CA ALA A 191 2.62 7.25 18.37
C ALA A 191 2.05 8.60 17.93
N ASP A 192 2.91 9.60 17.77
CA ASP A 192 2.52 10.94 17.30
C ASP A 192 2.34 10.96 15.78
N PHE A 193 3.16 10.21 15.06
CA PHE A 193 3.11 10.00 13.61
C PHE A 193 3.86 8.73 13.22
N GLY A 194 3.80 8.36 11.93
CA GLY A 194 4.47 7.15 11.45
C GLY A 194 5.00 7.23 10.03
N TYR A 195 5.67 6.15 9.65
CA TYR A 195 6.18 5.89 8.31
C TYR A 195 5.87 4.45 7.91
N CYS A 196 5.16 4.26 6.81
CA CYS A 196 5.17 3.00 6.07
C CYS A 196 6.45 2.94 5.22
N LEU A 197 6.94 1.76 4.95
CA LEU A 197 8.02 1.53 4.01
C LEU A 197 7.48 0.65 2.88
N ASP A 198 6.71 1.22 1.98
CA ASP A 198 5.96 0.50 0.95
C ASP A 198 6.01 1.29 -0.38
N CYS A 199 7.16 1.91 -0.65
CA CYS A 199 7.50 2.49 -1.94
C CYS A 199 8.67 1.74 -2.56
N CYS A 200 8.85 1.93 -3.87
CA CYS A 200 9.81 1.16 -4.64
C CYS A 200 11.25 1.72 -4.53
N GLU A 201 11.60 2.57 -5.47
CA GLU A 201 12.99 2.99 -5.69
C GLU A 201 13.57 3.84 -4.56
N ILE A 202 14.89 3.74 -4.40
CA ILE A 202 15.64 4.59 -3.48
C ILE A 202 15.33 6.08 -3.69
N GLY A 203 15.03 6.77 -2.60
CA GLY A 203 14.69 8.20 -2.57
C GLY A 203 13.21 8.51 -2.68
N GLU A 204 12.35 7.54 -2.93
CA GLU A 204 10.90 7.79 -2.96
C GLU A 204 10.39 8.20 -1.57
N LEU A 205 9.67 9.33 -1.56
CA LEU A 205 8.99 9.87 -0.40
C LEU A 205 7.58 10.30 -0.83
N ILE A 206 6.58 9.62 -0.32
CA ILE A 206 5.18 9.87 -0.64
C ILE A 206 4.45 10.36 0.61
N TYR A 207 3.89 11.55 0.52
CA TYR A 207 3.02 12.16 1.54
C TYR A 207 1.72 12.70 0.93
N GLU A 208 1.43 12.35 -0.33
CA GLU A 208 0.16 12.58 -1.01
C GLU A 208 -0.26 11.32 -1.76
N ASN A 209 -1.47 10.90 -1.55
CA ASN A 209 -2.12 9.83 -2.30
C ASN A 209 -3.55 10.23 -2.67
N TRP A 210 -4.21 9.48 -3.52
CA TRP A 210 -5.60 9.75 -3.84
C TRP A 210 -6.54 9.63 -2.64
N ASN A 211 -7.61 10.44 -2.66
CA ASN A 211 -8.87 10.05 -2.06
C ASN A 211 -9.56 9.05 -2.99
N ALA A 212 -10.17 8.03 -2.45
CA ALA A 212 -10.81 6.96 -3.21
C ALA A 212 -12.17 6.60 -2.64
N ALA A 213 -13.16 6.44 -3.54
CA ALA A 213 -14.47 5.91 -3.17
C ALA A 213 -14.99 4.92 -4.22
N ASP A 214 -15.75 3.96 -3.73
CA ASP A 214 -16.58 3.09 -4.56
C ASP A 214 -17.99 3.63 -4.65
N CYS A 215 -18.54 3.64 -5.84
CA CYS A 215 -19.94 3.95 -6.09
C CYS A 215 -20.61 2.73 -6.71
N THR A 216 -21.69 2.27 -6.07
CA THR A 216 -22.57 1.25 -6.63
C THR A 216 -23.92 1.89 -6.96
N VAL A 217 -24.34 1.77 -8.21
CA VAL A 217 -25.65 2.26 -8.68
C VAL A 217 -26.47 1.07 -9.13
N VAL A 218 -27.66 0.92 -8.54
CA VAL A 218 -28.63 -0.15 -8.91
C VAL A 218 -29.81 0.47 -9.63
N PHE A 219 -30.03 0.02 -10.86
CA PHE A 219 -31.18 0.44 -11.68
C PHE A 219 -32.26 -0.62 -11.64
N LYS A 220 -33.51 -0.19 -11.34
CA LYS A 220 -34.70 -1.03 -11.27
C LYS A 220 -35.52 -0.87 -12.56
N GLY A 221 -35.66 -1.96 -13.31
CA GLY A 221 -36.50 -2.04 -14.51
C GLY A 221 -37.90 -2.56 -14.20
N VAL A 222 -38.69 -2.68 -15.24
CA VAL A 222 -39.98 -3.38 -15.23
C VAL A 222 -40.00 -4.32 -16.42
N SER A 223 -40.04 -5.62 -16.15
CA SER A 223 -40.13 -6.63 -17.22
C SER A 223 -41.53 -6.68 -17.81
N ALA A 224 -41.61 -6.82 -19.12
CA ALA A 224 -42.85 -7.09 -19.83
C ALA A 224 -42.57 -7.94 -21.07
N HIS A 225 -43.52 -8.78 -21.47
CA HIS A 225 -43.40 -9.53 -22.72
C HIS A 225 -43.32 -8.56 -23.92
N PRO A 226 -42.44 -8.76 -24.91
CA PRO A 226 -42.25 -7.82 -26.03
C PRO A 226 -43.55 -7.48 -26.75
N MET A 227 -44.49 -8.41 -26.84
CA MET A 227 -45.80 -8.21 -27.44
C MET A 227 -46.63 -7.10 -26.76
N ASN A 228 -46.42 -6.88 -25.44
CA ASN A 228 -47.17 -5.91 -24.63
C ASN A 228 -46.25 -4.89 -23.96
N ALA A 229 -45.05 -4.67 -24.50
CA ALA A 229 -44.00 -3.88 -23.86
C ALA A 229 -44.25 -2.37 -23.90
N LYS A 230 -44.99 -1.87 -24.90
CA LYS A 230 -45.24 -0.44 -25.05
C LYS A 230 -45.95 0.14 -23.83
N GLY A 231 -45.30 1.14 -23.18
CA GLY A 231 -45.80 1.82 -21.97
C GLY A 231 -45.70 0.99 -20.68
N LYS A 232 -45.09 -0.22 -20.72
CA LYS A 232 -44.95 -1.11 -19.56
C LYS A 232 -43.50 -1.50 -19.28
N LEU A 233 -42.74 -1.89 -20.32
CA LEU A 233 -41.36 -2.29 -20.19
C LEU A 233 -40.48 -1.07 -19.83
N VAL A 234 -39.72 -1.21 -18.76
CA VAL A 234 -38.63 -0.29 -18.44
C VAL A 234 -37.35 -1.11 -18.39
N ASN A 235 -36.47 -0.90 -19.35
CA ASN A 235 -35.23 -1.65 -19.43
C ASN A 235 -34.13 -1.00 -18.59
N SER A 236 -33.71 -1.66 -17.50
CA SER A 236 -32.69 -1.14 -16.58
C SER A 236 -31.31 -1.01 -17.22
N LEU A 237 -30.96 -1.82 -18.23
CA LEU A 237 -29.70 -1.66 -18.99
C LEU A 237 -29.68 -0.33 -19.74
N LEU A 238 -30.81 0.08 -20.33
CA LEU A 238 -30.90 1.37 -21.02
C LEU A 238 -30.91 2.56 -20.04
N LEU A 239 -31.42 2.35 -18.82
CA LEU A 239 -31.30 3.35 -17.76
C LEU A 239 -29.82 3.52 -17.34
N ALA A 240 -29.12 2.42 -17.12
CA ALA A 240 -27.69 2.45 -16.78
C ALA A 240 -26.85 3.11 -17.89
N HIS A 241 -27.10 2.79 -19.16
CA HIS A 241 -26.43 3.44 -20.29
C HIS A 241 -26.63 4.97 -20.27
N LYS A 242 -27.87 5.45 -20.07
CA LYS A 242 -28.15 6.88 -19.97
C LYS A 242 -27.41 7.54 -18.79
N PHE A 243 -27.33 6.85 -17.65
CA PHE A 243 -26.61 7.35 -16.49
C PHE A 243 -25.12 7.50 -16.79
N ILE A 244 -24.48 6.46 -17.36
CA ILE A 244 -23.07 6.49 -17.76
C ILE A 244 -22.80 7.61 -18.75
N SER A 245 -23.71 7.89 -19.70
CA SER A 245 -23.59 8.95 -20.70
C SER A 245 -23.61 10.37 -20.11
N LEU A 246 -23.99 10.54 -18.85
CA LEU A 246 -23.94 11.82 -18.11
C LEU A 246 -22.60 12.03 -17.40
N LEU A 247 -21.75 11.00 -17.28
CA LEU A 247 -20.42 11.15 -16.70
C LEU A 247 -19.52 11.98 -17.64
N PRO A 248 -18.60 12.79 -17.06
CA PRO A 248 -17.65 13.56 -17.88
C PRO A 248 -16.74 12.62 -18.70
N GLY A 249 -16.87 12.65 -20.01
CA GLY A 249 -16.19 11.70 -20.91
C GLY A 249 -14.66 11.81 -20.94
N GLY A 250 -14.09 12.96 -20.54
CA GLY A 250 -12.64 13.15 -20.42
C GLY A 250 -12.06 12.83 -19.05
N GLU A 251 -12.92 12.60 -18.04
CA GLU A 251 -12.47 12.30 -16.67
C GLU A 251 -12.52 10.78 -16.41
N VAL A 252 -11.72 10.05 -17.17
CA VAL A 252 -11.58 8.59 -17.13
C VAL A 252 -10.09 8.23 -17.02
N PRO A 253 -9.72 7.05 -16.50
CA PRO A 253 -8.31 6.68 -16.33
C PRO A 253 -7.47 6.79 -17.59
N GLU A 254 -8.07 6.49 -18.75
CA GLU A 254 -7.42 6.52 -20.07
C GLU A 254 -7.09 7.95 -20.56
N CYS A 255 -7.70 8.97 -19.96
CA CYS A 255 -7.56 10.38 -20.36
C CYS A 255 -6.93 11.25 -19.27
N THR A 256 -6.50 10.68 -18.13
CA THR A 256 -6.01 11.42 -16.96
C THR A 256 -4.60 11.00 -16.54
N GLU A 257 -3.79 11.96 -16.10
CA GLU A 257 -2.44 11.76 -15.60
C GLU A 257 -2.16 12.59 -14.33
N GLY A 258 -1.01 12.38 -13.70
CA GLY A 258 -0.58 13.14 -12.53
C GLY A 258 -1.62 13.15 -11.40
N LYS A 259 -2.08 14.35 -11.04
CA LYS A 259 -3.11 14.57 -9.98
C LYS A 259 -4.54 14.73 -10.52
N GLU A 260 -4.79 14.46 -11.78
CA GLU A 260 -6.12 14.57 -12.38
C GLU A 260 -7.03 13.44 -11.91
N GLY A 261 -8.17 13.80 -11.30
CA GLY A 261 -9.15 12.84 -10.80
C GLY A 261 -10.04 12.28 -11.91
N TYR A 262 -10.69 11.14 -11.63
CA TYR A 262 -11.54 10.46 -12.62
C TYR A 262 -12.73 9.71 -12.00
N PHE A 263 -13.66 9.31 -12.91
CA PHE A 263 -14.70 8.30 -12.69
C PHE A 263 -14.39 7.08 -13.56
N TRP A 264 -14.11 5.94 -12.97
CA TRP A 264 -13.85 4.71 -13.70
C TRP A 264 -15.02 3.76 -13.60
N VAL A 265 -15.73 3.56 -14.71
CA VAL A 265 -16.77 2.52 -14.82
C VAL A 265 -16.08 1.15 -14.86
N LYS A 266 -16.10 0.44 -13.73
CA LYS A 266 -15.40 -0.85 -13.58
C LYS A 266 -16.24 -2.05 -13.99
N GLU A 267 -17.54 -1.97 -13.77
CA GLU A 267 -18.44 -3.11 -14.00
C GLU A 267 -19.85 -2.61 -14.34
N LEU A 268 -20.45 -3.24 -15.32
CA LEU A 268 -21.87 -3.12 -15.63
C LEU A 268 -22.44 -4.51 -15.83
N SER A 269 -23.31 -4.96 -14.91
CA SER A 269 -23.89 -6.30 -14.93
C SER A 269 -25.39 -6.26 -14.70
N GLY A 270 -26.14 -7.13 -15.37
CA GLY A 270 -27.59 -7.22 -15.17
C GLY A 270 -28.38 -7.59 -16.40
N ASN A 271 -29.69 -7.32 -16.34
CA ASN A 271 -30.66 -7.58 -17.38
C ASN A 271 -31.75 -6.51 -17.40
N SER A 272 -32.82 -6.66 -18.18
CA SER A 272 -33.88 -5.65 -18.27
C SER A 272 -34.59 -5.34 -16.95
N ALA A 273 -34.60 -6.25 -15.98
CA ALA A 273 -35.28 -6.07 -14.69
C ALA A 273 -34.40 -5.35 -13.66
N LYS A 274 -33.10 -5.65 -13.62
CA LYS A 274 -32.14 -5.07 -12.67
C LYS A 274 -30.76 -5.00 -13.29
N THR A 275 -30.10 -3.84 -13.17
CA THR A 275 -28.72 -3.62 -13.61
C THR A 275 -27.93 -2.96 -12.49
N THR A 276 -26.73 -3.46 -12.25
CA THR A 276 -25.77 -2.87 -11.29
C THR A 276 -24.59 -2.28 -12.05
N LEU A 277 -24.25 -1.05 -11.70
CA LEU A 277 -23.11 -0.31 -12.20
C LEU A 277 -22.15 -0.04 -11.04
N LYS A 278 -20.86 -0.36 -11.20
CA LYS A 278 -19.82 -0.03 -10.24
C LYS A 278 -18.86 1.00 -10.83
N ILE A 279 -18.64 2.08 -10.11
CA ILE A 279 -17.76 3.19 -10.49
C ILE A 279 -16.74 3.37 -9.39
N ASP A 280 -15.47 3.49 -9.77
CA ASP A 280 -14.37 3.88 -8.88
C ASP A 280 -14.11 5.38 -9.05
N ILE A 281 -14.03 6.14 -7.96
CA ILE A 281 -13.80 7.58 -7.94
C ILE A 281 -12.43 7.84 -7.33
N ARG A 282 -11.61 8.66 -8.02
CA ARG A 282 -10.30 9.09 -7.55
C ARG A 282 -10.17 10.60 -7.68
N GLU A 283 -9.58 11.23 -6.66
CA GLU A 283 -9.25 12.66 -6.68
C GLU A 283 -8.20 12.95 -5.59
N PHE A 284 -7.20 13.78 -5.89
CA PHE A 284 -6.20 14.19 -4.90
C PHE A 284 -6.72 15.29 -3.97
N ASP A 285 -7.39 16.29 -4.55
CA ASP A 285 -7.90 17.45 -3.83
C ASP A 285 -9.18 17.11 -3.07
N GLU A 286 -9.16 17.25 -1.75
CA GLU A 286 -10.31 16.89 -0.90
C GLU A 286 -11.59 17.63 -1.25
N PRO A 287 -11.60 18.97 -1.44
CA PRO A 287 -12.80 19.68 -1.89
C PRO A 287 -13.35 19.20 -3.22
N LYS A 288 -12.50 18.85 -4.19
CA LYS A 288 -12.93 18.29 -5.47
C LYS A 288 -13.45 16.87 -5.30
N PHE A 289 -12.84 16.08 -4.42
CA PHE A 289 -13.32 14.73 -4.11
C PHE A 289 -14.76 14.77 -3.59
N GLN A 290 -15.05 15.63 -2.61
CA GLN A 290 -16.41 15.80 -2.09
C GLN A 290 -17.39 16.24 -3.20
N LYS A 291 -17.00 17.18 -4.07
CA LYS A 291 -17.82 17.58 -5.23
C LYS A 291 -18.10 16.43 -6.20
N ARG A 292 -17.16 15.50 -6.39
CA ARG A 292 -17.39 14.29 -7.21
C ARG A 292 -18.44 13.36 -6.58
N LEU A 293 -18.41 13.18 -5.26
CA LEU A 293 -19.41 12.39 -4.56
C LEU A 293 -20.81 13.06 -4.58
N GLU A 294 -20.86 14.36 -4.37
CA GLU A 294 -22.07 15.17 -4.48
C GLU A 294 -22.64 15.10 -5.90
N PHE A 295 -21.81 15.27 -6.95
CA PHE A 295 -22.21 15.16 -8.33
C PHE A 295 -22.92 13.85 -8.66
N LEU A 296 -22.39 12.71 -8.21
CA LEU A 296 -23.02 11.39 -8.41
C LEU A 296 -24.35 11.28 -7.66
N SER A 297 -24.41 11.81 -6.45
CA SER A 297 -25.64 11.83 -5.65
C SER A 297 -26.72 12.68 -6.31
N ASP A 298 -26.38 13.88 -6.77
CA ASP A 298 -27.29 14.80 -7.45
C ASP A 298 -27.75 14.25 -8.79
N MET A 299 -26.85 13.57 -9.51
CA MET A 299 -27.15 12.89 -10.75
C MET A 299 -28.18 11.77 -10.51
N ALA A 300 -28.03 10.95 -9.47
CA ALA A 300 -29.00 9.91 -9.11
C ALA A 300 -30.36 10.50 -8.71
N ASN A 301 -30.36 11.59 -7.91
CA ASN A 301 -31.57 12.32 -7.53
C ASN A 301 -32.30 12.90 -8.75
N SER A 302 -31.58 13.52 -9.66
CA SER A 302 -32.14 14.09 -10.88
C SER A 302 -32.67 13.00 -11.82
N PHE A 303 -31.96 11.87 -11.90
CA PHE A 303 -32.38 10.71 -12.66
C PHE A 303 -33.71 10.14 -12.15
N ASN A 304 -33.88 10.04 -10.81
CA ASN A 304 -35.12 9.59 -10.18
C ASN A 304 -36.30 10.54 -10.42
N LYS A 305 -36.06 11.86 -10.51
CA LYS A 305 -37.11 12.82 -10.89
C LYS A 305 -37.63 12.60 -12.31
N ILE A 306 -36.78 12.13 -13.23
CA ILE A 306 -37.12 11.93 -14.64
C ILE A 306 -37.76 10.55 -14.87
N TYR A 307 -37.22 9.49 -14.25
CA TYR A 307 -37.57 8.10 -14.55
C TYR A 307 -38.38 7.40 -13.43
N GLY A 308 -38.71 8.12 -12.32
CA GLY A 308 -39.26 7.55 -11.10
C GLY A 308 -38.17 6.89 -10.27
N ASP A 309 -38.47 6.45 -9.04
CA ASP A 309 -37.52 5.87 -8.05
C ASP A 309 -36.88 4.55 -8.55
N ARG A 310 -36.05 4.64 -9.58
CA ARG A 310 -35.44 3.51 -10.29
C ARG A 310 -33.93 3.45 -10.15
N CYS A 311 -33.30 4.44 -9.51
CA CYS A 311 -31.87 4.56 -9.34
C CYS A 311 -31.55 4.61 -7.83
N GLU A 312 -30.88 3.60 -7.31
CA GLU A 312 -30.36 3.57 -5.95
C GLU A 312 -28.84 3.71 -5.99
N ILE A 313 -28.28 4.68 -5.26
CA ILE A 313 -26.84 4.90 -5.19
C ILE A 313 -26.31 4.61 -3.79
N THR A 314 -25.15 3.98 -3.74
CA THR A 314 -24.36 3.78 -2.51
C THR A 314 -22.94 4.26 -2.76
N LEU A 315 -22.46 5.18 -1.94
CA LEU A 315 -21.09 5.69 -1.96
C LEU A 315 -20.35 5.20 -0.72
N LYS A 316 -19.12 4.71 -0.90
CA LYS A 316 -18.28 4.24 0.20
C LYS A 316 -16.85 4.73 -0.01
N THR A 317 -16.38 5.65 0.84
CA THR A 317 -14.97 6.04 0.88
C THR A 317 -14.12 4.85 1.29
N ARG A 318 -13.04 4.59 0.56
CA ARG A 318 -12.07 3.52 0.83
C ARG A 318 -10.89 4.00 1.64
N TYR A 319 -10.31 5.12 1.24
CA TYR A 319 -9.22 5.80 1.92
C TYR A 319 -9.18 7.28 1.49
N GLU A 320 -8.47 8.08 2.28
CA GLU A 320 -8.30 9.52 2.08
C GLU A 320 -6.84 9.86 1.80
N ASN A 321 -6.59 11.05 1.25
CA ASN A 321 -5.25 11.57 1.02
C ASN A 321 -4.55 11.85 2.36
N VAL A 322 -3.38 11.26 2.57
CA VAL A 322 -2.58 11.43 3.79
C VAL A 322 -2.21 12.88 4.06
N PHE A 323 -2.02 13.69 3.01
CA PHE A 323 -1.69 15.10 3.14
C PHE A 323 -2.70 15.90 3.98
N LYS A 324 -3.97 15.51 3.96
CA LYS A 324 -5.02 16.06 4.82
C LYS A 324 -4.66 16.01 6.32
N PHE A 325 -3.98 14.95 6.74
CA PHE A 325 -3.61 14.70 8.15
C PHE A 325 -2.25 15.30 8.51
N LEU A 326 -1.39 15.55 7.53
CA LEU A 326 -0.08 16.20 7.72
C LEU A 326 -0.16 17.71 7.81
N LYS A 327 -1.25 18.31 7.30
CA LYS A 327 -1.61 19.75 7.31
C LYS A 327 -0.80 20.61 6.34
N ASP A 328 0.52 20.49 6.30
CA ASP A 328 1.38 21.25 5.38
C ASP A 328 2.71 20.50 5.08
N GLU A 329 3.43 20.97 4.06
CA GLU A 329 4.72 20.40 3.63
C GLU A 329 5.88 20.62 4.61
N ASN A 330 5.72 21.46 5.63
CA ASN A 330 6.71 21.72 6.67
C ASN A 330 6.43 20.93 7.94
N SER A 331 5.43 20.03 7.92
CA SER A 331 5.15 19.17 9.06
C SER A 331 6.37 18.36 9.47
N LEU A 332 6.50 18.14 10.77
CA LEU A 332 7.68 17.47 11.35
C LEU A 332 8.03 16.14 10.65
N PRO A 333 7.09 15.23 10.37
CA PRO A 333 7.43 13.96 9.72
C PRO A 333 8.01 14.15 8.30
N ILE A 334 7.50 15.11 7.50
CA ILE A 334 8.06 15.40 6.16
C ILE A 334 9.47 15.97 6.28
N LYS A 335 9.68 16.90 7.22
CA LYS A 335 10.99 17.52 7.46
C LYS A 335 12.02 16.46 7.88
N LEU A 336 11.70 15.61 8.85
CA LEU A 336 12.61 14.56 9.32
C LEU A 336 13.02 13.59 8.20
N ALA A 337 12.09 13.21 7.32
CA ALA A 337 12.41 12.38 6.17
C ALA A 337 13.35 13.08 5.18
N LYS A 338 13.07 14.35 4.83
CA LYS A 338 13.92 15.15 3.93
C LYS A 338 15.32 15.38 4.52
N ASP A 339 15.42 15.68 5.82
CA ASP A 339 16.69 15.87 6.52
C ASP A 339 17.51 14.57 6.53
N ALA A 340 16.88 13.41 6.80
CA ALA A 340 17.52 12.11 6.75
C ALA A 340 18.07 11.77 5.35
N PHE A 341 17.30 12.05 4.30
CA PHE A 341 17.75 11.88 2.91
C PHE A 341 18.95 12.76 2.60
N SER A 342 18.90 14.04 2.99
CA SER A 342 20.00 14.98 2.80
C SER A 342 21.28 14.52 3.50
N GLU A 343 21.19 14.09 4.76
CA GLU A 343 22.35 13.63 5.54
C GLU A 343 22.97 12.34 4.97
N LEU A 344 22.19 11.53 4.26
CA LEU A 344 22.63 10.30 3.61
C LEU A 344 22.98 10.48 2.12
N ASN A 345 22.94 11.72 1.61
CA ASN A 345 23.16 12.06 0.20
C ASN A 345 22.19 11.31 -0.75
N ILE A 346 20.97 11.08 -0.31
CA ILE A 346 19.90 10.50 -1.12
C ILE A 346 19.07 11.64 -1.71
N THR A 347 18.93 11.68 -3.03
CA THR A 347 18.07 12.66 -3.70
C THR A 347 16.62 12.29 -3.51
N PRO A 348 15.78 13.13 -2.87
CA PRO A 348 14.36 12.84 -2.74
C PRO A 348 13.63 12.76 -4.09
N ASN A 349 12.87 11.70 -4.31
CA ASN A 349 11.94 11.54 -5.41
C ASN A 349 10.51 11.68 -4.85
N ILE A 350 10.04 12.94 -4.75
CA ILE A 350 8.73 13.26 -4.21
C ILE A 350 7.71 13.22 -5.34
N LYS A 351 6.79 12.27 -5.29
CA LYS A 351 5.72 12.13 -6.26
C LYS A 351 4.41 11.75 -5.57
N PRO A 352 3.24 12.16 -6.12
CA PRO A 352 1.97 11.72 -5.60
C PRO A 352 1.72 10.24 -5.97
N MET A 353 1.17 9.46 -5.03
CA MET A 353 0.83 8.06 -5.27
C MET A 353 -0.57 7.93 -5.86
N ARG A 354 -0.67 7.30 -7.03
CA ARG A 354 -1.96 7.00 -7.68
C ARG A 354 -2.58 5.70 -7.13
N GLY A 355 -2.50 5.48 -5.85
CA GLY A 355 -3.00 4.30 -5.14
C GLY A 355 -3.31 4.62 -3.68
N GLY A 356 -3.59 3.59 -2.91
CA GLY A 356 -3.68 3.61 -1.46
C GLY A 356 -2.60 2.71 -0.89
N TYR A 357 -2.27 2.89 0.37
CA TYR A 357 -1.36 2.10 1.16
C TYR A 357 -1.80 2.15 2.64
N ASP A 358 -1.27 1.29 3.47
CA ASP A 358 -1.68 1.18 4.89
C ASP A 358 -1.65 2.51 5.64
N GLY A 359 -0.66 3.37 5.35
CA GLY A 359 -0.55 4.68 5.95
C GLY A 359 -1.76 5.59 5.73
N ALA A 360 -2.50 5.41 4.63
CA ALA A 360 -3.74 6.15 4.40
C ALA A 360 -4.86 5.74 5.38
N ALA A 361 -5.01 4.44 5.64
CA ALA A 361 -5.98 3.93 6.60
C ALA A 361 -5.58 4.27 8.05
N ILE A 362 -4.28 4.23 8.36
CA ILE A 362 -3.72 4.55 9.68
C ILE A 362 -3.86 6.06 9.96
N SER A 363 -3.56 6.90 8.97
CA SER A 363 -3.70 8.37 9.09
C SER A 363 -5.14 8.79 9.38
N ALA A 364 -6.12 8.16 8.73
CA ALA A 364 -7.54 8.42 8.97
C ALA A 364 -7.98 8.08 10.41
N LYS A 365 -7.22 7.25 11.13
CA LYS A 365 -7.44 6.88 12.52
C LYS A 365 -6.69 7.77 13.53
N GLY A 366 -5.95 8.78 13.04
CA GLY A 366 -5.30 9.80 13.87
C GLY A 366 -3.80 9.67 14.06
N VAL A 367 -3.12 8.78 13.33
CA VAL A 367 -1.65 8.69 13.29
C VAL A 367 -1.17 9.03 11.87
N PRO A 368 -0.83 10.31 11.60
CA PRO A 368 -0.37 10.73 10.27
C PRO A 368 0.84 9.91 9.82
N THR A 369 0.74 9.20 8.69
CA THR A 369 1.72 8.21 8.27
C THR A 369 2.09 8.40 6.80
N LEU A 370 3.37 8.74 6.55
CA LEU A 370 3.95 8.88 5.22
C LEU A 370 4.40 7.53 4.68
N ASN A 371 4.80 7.52 3.38
CA ASN A 371 5.38 6.33 2.78
C ASN A 371 6.82 6.58 2.31
N LEU A 372 7.74 5.68 2.63
CA LEU A 372 9.15 5.69 2.29
C LEU A 372 9.51 4.48 1.42
N PHE A 373 10.63 4.56 0.73
CA PHE A 373 11.12 3.48 -0.12
C PHE A 373 11.65 2.28 0.69
N THR A 374 11.46 1.09 0.14
CA THR A 374 12.11 -0.16 0.56
C THR A 374 13.40 -0.41 -0.22
N GLY A 375 13.48 0.11 -1.43
CA GLY A 375 14.56 -0.11 -2.39
C GLY A 375 14.30 -1.24 -3.38
N GLY A 376 13.16 -1.93 -3.30
CA GLY A 376 12.74 -2.94 -4.26
C GLY A 376 12.30 -2.34 -5.59
N ASN A 377 12.25 -3.16 -6.62
CA ASN A 377 11.84 -2.75 -7.97
C ASN A 377 10.99 -3.85 -8.59
N ASN A 378 10.11 -3.49 -9.53
CA ASN A 378 9.22 -4.41 -10.24
C ASN A 378 8.28 -5.18 -9.31
N PHE A 379 7.70 -4.54 -8.32
CA PHE A 379 6.72 -5.15 -7.43
C PHE A 379 5.61 -5.86 -8.19
N HIS A 380 5.04 -6.92 -7.61
CA HIS A 380 4.00 -7.78 -8.19
C HIS A 380 4.44 -8.55 -9.46
N SER A 381 5.76 -8.60 -9.75
CA SER A 381 6.32 -9.29 -10.92
C SER A 381 7.29 -10.40 -10.52
N VAL A 382 7.37 -11.44 -11.35
CA VAL A 382 8.44 -12.47 -11.24
C VAL A 382 9.84 -11.90 -11.55
N PHE A 383 9.91 -10.68 -12.07
CA PHE A 383 11.13 -9.91 -12.32
C PHE A 383 11.45 -8.92 -11.20
N GLU A 384 10.82 -9.08 -10.05
CA GLU A 384 11.11 -8.29 -8.86
C GLU A 384 12.57 -8.47 -8.43
N TYR A 385 13.23 -7.36 -8.08
CA TYR A 385 14.61 -7.37 -7.62
C TYR A 385 14.87 -6.33 -6.53
N LEU A 386 15.84 -6.62 -5.66
CA LEU A 386 16.19 -5.77 -4.54
C LEU A 386 17.71 -5.53 -4.50
N PRO A 387 18.20 -4.33 -4.86
CA PRO A 387 19.60 -3.97 -4.68
C PRO A 387 19.95 -3.90 -3.18
N VAL A 388 21.06 -4.54 -2.81
CA VAL A 388 21.48 -4.60 -1.39
C VAL A 388 21.82 -3.22 -0.85
N SER A 389 22.40 -2.33 -1.66
CA SER A 389 22.66 -0.95 -1.26
C SER A 389 21.37 -0.18 -0.95
N SER A 390 20.31 -0.39 -1.74
CA SER A 390 19.01 0.26 -1.52
C SER A 390 18.31 -0.25 -0.25
N LEU A 391 18.34 -1.56 -0.01
CA LEU A 391 17.83 -2.16 1.23
C LEU A 391 18.53 -1.58 2.47
N LYS A 392 19.86 -1.49 2.43
CA LYS A 392 20.65 -0.87 3.51
C LYS A 392 20.32 0.62 3.69
N ALA A 393 20.15 1.34 2.58
CA ALA A 393 19.79 2.75 2.61
C ALA A 393 18.41 2.98 3.26
N SER A 394 17.42 2.14 2.97
CA SER A 394 16.09 2.19 3.61
C SER A 394 16.21 2.10 5.13
N SER A 395 16.94 1.10 5.65
CA SER A 395 17.18 0.97 7.10
C SER A 395 17.94 2.16 7.70
N GLU A 396 18.95 2.72 6.99
CA GLU A 396 19.70 3.87 7.45
C GLU A 396 18.84 5.14 7.49
N VAL A 397 17.92 5.33 6.54
CA VAL A 397 16.99 6.47 6.52
C VAL A 397 16.10 6.47 7.76
N ILE A 398 15.44 5.37 8.08
CA ILE A 398 14.55 5.31 9.24
C ILE A 398 15.31 5.42 10.56
N LYS A 399 16.51 4.86 10.64
CA LYS A 399 17.41 5.08 11.77
C LYS A 399 17.76 6.56 11.94
N LYS A 400 18.09 7.25 10.84
CA LYS A 400 18.43 8.67 10.84
C LYS A 400 17.25 9.55 11.25
N ILE A 401 16.03 9.22 10.78
CA ILE A 401 14.79 9.88 11.19
C ILE A 401 14.63 9.84 12.71
N VAL A 402 14.80 8.67 13.32
CA VAL A 402 14.68 8.51 14.78
C VAL A 402 15.73 9.33 15.54
N ILE A 403 16.99 9.31 15.07
CA ILE A 403 18.08 10.08 15.69
C ILE A 403 17.82 11.59 15.57
N ASN A 404 17.37 12.05 14.41
CA ASN A 404 17.11 13.48 14.16
C ASN A 404 15.92 14.00 14.96
N ALA A 405 14.91 13.14 15.20
CA ALA A 405 13.75 13.48 16.01
C ALA A 405 14.07 13.68 17.50
N ALA A 406 15.27 13.26 17.96
CA ALA A 406 15.73 13.40 19.35
C ALA A 406 16.73 14.57 19.54
N LYS A 407 17.02 15.33 18.49
CA LYS A 407 17.85 16.54 18.53
C LYS A 407 17.02 17.77 18.88
#